data_c844a44d44569d5244173d097912b4ee
#
_entry.id   c844a44d44569d5244173d097912b4ee
#
_cell.length_a   1.000
_cell.length_b   1.000
_cell.length_c   1.000
_cell.angle_alpha   90.00
_cell.angle_beta   90.00
_cell.angle_gamma   90.00
#
_symmetry.space_group_name_H-M   'P 1'
#
loop_
_entity.id
_entity.type
_entity.pdbx_description
1 polymer ?
#
loop_
_entity_poly.entity_id
_entity_poly.type
_entity_poly.pdbx_seq_one_letter_code
_entity_poly.pdbx_strand_id
1 'polypeptide(L)'
;MTDRWWEMYTQQAEASGAADLPARLPADVQALLESLDVDVLDPSTYTGLEFGTLAQGFLDLLYAQSAGVKQTVGMLLGVVLLCALFGGLEGAVGNLALRRSYRGVAVLAAGGAVLTPLFALFSEVWEAVEQVTVFLTSYVPVYGAILLTSGRAASAASYQTTLLAAVQLFLWLVRRGVFPLLLVSLALGCTGSVSEGFCLDRLSATLHKAVLWTLGLFSTLFSGLLSLQQMVAAAGDSMSTRVVKFSLSSFVPVVGGVLSEAYNTVVGCGGLLRSTVGAFGLLSVVLVVLPPLLSCVCWNVGLHLAGGVAAVFGLAPLDTLCRTAAGVVRVLIAVLAVFALLMILSTSVVVFVGR
;
A
#
# COMPACT_ATOMS: atom_id res chain seq x y z
N MET A 1 -41.97 6.39 -5.09
CA MET A 1 -40.86 7.24 -4.65
C MET A 1 -39.48 6.54 -4.80
N THR A 2 -39.40 5.24 -4.54
CA THR A 2 -38.18 4.42 -4.66
C THR A 2 -37.59 4.39 -6.07
N ASP A 3 -38.41 4.17 -7.12
CA ASP A 3 -37.90 3.99 -8.49
C ASP A 3 -37.21 5.26 -9.05
N ARG A 4 -37.82 6.42 -8.85
CA ARG A 4 -37.28 7.71 -9.31
C ARG A 4 -35.97 8.09 -8.58
N TRP A 5 -35.80 7.64 -7.33
CA TRP A 5 -34.59 7.85 -6.55
C TRP A 5 -33.45 6.98 -7.08
N TRP A 6 -33.73 5.72 -7.42
CA TRP A 6 -32.76 4.80 -8.03
C TRP A 6 -32.35 5.23 -9.44
N GLU A 7 -33.29 5.72 -10.25
CA GLU A 7 -32.98 6.29 -11.57
C GLU A 7 -31.99 7.47 -11.46
N MET A 8 -32.21 8.38 -10.51
CA MET A 8 -31.27 9.49 -10.27
C MET A 8 -29.92 9.04 -9.75
N TYR A 9 -29.88 8.03 -8.90
CA TYR A 9 -28.66 7.46 -8.39
C TYR A 9 -27.81 6.83 -9.51
N THR A 10 -28.40 5.99 -10.34
CA THR A 10 -27.75 5.38 -11.50
C THR A 10 -27.31 6.41 -12.51
N GLN A 11 -28.11 7.40 -12.81
CA GLN A 11 -27.75 8.50 -13.70
C GLN A 11 -26.55 9.32 -13.18
N GLN A 12 -26.50 9.59 -11.88
CA GLN A 12 -25.33 10.26 -11.28
C GLN A 12 -24.08 9.37 -11.30
N ALA A 13 -24.23 8.07 -11.08
CA ALA A 13 -23.15 7.10 -11.14
C ALA A 13 -22.55 7.01 -12.55
N GLU A 14 -23.38 6.92 -13.58
CA GLU A 14 -22.96 6.93 -14.99
C GLU A 14 -22.30 8.27 -15.37
N ALA A 15 -22.93 9.39 -15.03
CA ALA A 15 -22.40 10.73 -15.33
C ALA A 15 -21.05 11.02 -14.65
N SER A 16 -20.79 10.40 -13.50
CA SER A 16 -19.51 10.51 -12.79
C SER A 16 -18.41 9.59 -13.32
N GLY A 17 -18.77 8.57 -14.12
CA GLY A 17 -17.85 7.51 -14.59
C GLY A 17 -17.52 6.47 -13.51
N ALA A 18 -18.31 6.37 -12.44
CA ALA A 18 -18.08 5.41 -11.35
C ALA A 18 -18.21 3.95 -11.82
N ALA A 19 -19.09 3.68 -12.78
CA ALA A 19 -19.29 2.35 -13.35
C ALA A 19 -18.04 1.78 -14.04
N ASP A 20 -17.18 2.64 -14.58
CA ASP A 20 -15.97 2.24 -15.31
C ASP A 20 -14.76 1.98 -14.40
N LEU A 21 -14.85 2.28 -13.10
CA LEU A 21 -13.74 2.14 -12.16
C LEU A 21 -13.21 0.70 -12.02
N PRO A 22 -14.05 -0.36 -11.96
CA PRO A 22 -13.55 -1.73 -11.88
C PRO A 22 -12.64 -2.11 -13.05
N ALA A 23 -12.95 -1.67 -14.27
CA ALA A 23 -12.14 -1.92 -15.45
C ALA A 23 -10.75 -1.27 -15.45
N ARG A 24 -10.49 -0.37 -14.50
CA ARG A 24 -9.18 0.29 -14.30
C ARG A 24 -8.26 -0.42 -13.32
N LEU A 25 -8.77 -1.47 -12.67
CA LEU A 25 -7.98 -2.28 -11.75
C LEU A 25 -7.22 -3.40 -12.50
N PRO A 26 -6.14 -3.93 -11.92
CA PRO A 26 -5.48 -5.12 -12.42
C PRO A 26 -6.44 -6.31 -12.52
N ALA A 27 -6.21 -7.22 -13.47
CA ALA A 27 -7.11 -8.35 -13.76
C ALA A 27 -7.26 -9.32 -12.57
N ASP A 28 -6.21 -9.52 -11.81
CA ASP A 28 -6.21 -10.32 -10.58
C ASP A 28 -7.08 -9.72 -9.47
N VAL A 29 -7.07 -8.39 -9.34
CA VAL A 29 -7.92 -7.66 -8.39
C VAL A 29 -9.38 -7.64 -8.85
N GLN A 30 -9.62 -7.53 -10.17
CA GLN A 30 -10.96 -7.65 -10.73
C GLN A 30 -11.58 -9.02 -10.41
N ALA A 31 -10.84 -10.11 -10.68
CA ALA A 31 -11.28 -11.46 -10.36
C ALA A 31 -11.56 -11.64 -8.85
N LEU A 32 -10.78 -10.99 -7.99
CA LEU A 32 -10.98 -11.02 -6.55
C LEU A 32 -12.25 -10.28 -6.13
N LEU A 33 -12.52 -9.11 -6.71
CA LEU A 33 -13.75 -8.34 -6.48
C LEU A 33 -14.99 -9.11 -6.95
N GLU A 34 -14.91 -9.78 -8.10
CA GLU A 34 -15.97 -10.67 -8.59
C GLU A 34 -16.21 -11.84 -7.63
N SER A 35 -15.15 -12.46 -7.10
CA SER A 35 -15.28 -13.57 -6.13
C SER A 35 -15.90 -13.14 -4.79
N LEU A 36 -15.77 -11.86 -4.44
CA LEU A 36 -16.37 -11.25 -3.25
C LEU A 36 -17.77 -10.68 -3.50
N ASP A 37 -18.29 -10.81 -4.73
CA ASP A 37 -19.60 -10.27 -5.18
C ASP A 37 -19.74 -8.76 -4.87
N VAL A 38 -18.65 -8.00 -5.09
CA VAL A 38 -18.59 -6.56 -4.81
C VAL A 38 -18.96 -5.76 -6.05
N ASP A 39 -20.12 -5.09 -6.00
CA ASP A 39 -20.52 -4.10 -7.01
C ASP A 39 -20.14 -2.69 -6.54
N VAL A 40 -19.52 -1.92 -7.44
CA VAL A 40 -19.10 -0.52 -7.20
C VAL A 40 -20.30 0.40 -6.92
N LEU A 41 -21.48 0.06 -7.41
CA LEU A 41 -22.69 0.88 -7.32
C LEU A 41 -23.69 0.39 -6.26
N ASP A 42 -23.56 -0.83 -5.76
CA ASP A 42 -24.50 -1.39 -4.78
C ASP A 42 -23.97 -1.23 -3.33
N PRO A 43 -24.59 -0.34 -2.53
CA PRO A 43 -24.19 -0.17 -1.13
C PRO A 43 -24.39 -1.42 -0.27
N SER A 44 -25.30 -2.32 -0.67
CA SER A 44 -25.63 -3.52 0.11
C SER A 44 -24.49 -4.53 0.12
N THR A 45 -23.67 -4.59 -0.95
CA THR A 45 -22.52 -5.48 -1.05
C THR A 45 -21.50 -5.22 0.05
N TYR A 46 -21.29 -3.95 0.44
CA TYR A 46 -20.32 -3.58 1.50
C TYR A 46 -20.83 -3.87 2.91
N THR A 47 -22.16 -3.86 3.11
CA THR A 47 -22.75 -4.19 4.40
C THR A 47 -22.93 -5.70 4.60
N GLY A 48 -22.97 -6.46 3.51
CA GLY A 48 -23.06 -7.92 3.48
C GLY A 48 -21.71 -8.66 3.55
N LEU A 49 -20.59 -7.94 3.49
CA LEU A 49 -19.27 -8.54 3.62
C LEU A 49 -19.10 -9.14 5.03
N GLU A 50 -19.28 -10.45 5.14
CA GLU A 50 -19.04 -11.18 6.38
C GLU A 50 -17.53 -11.22 6.66
N PHE A 51 -17.15 -10.95 7.89
CA PHE A 51 -15.76 -11.06 8.33
C PHE A 51 -15.15 -12.44 8.00
N GLY A 52 -15.98 -13.49 7.97
CA GLY A 52 -15.59 -14.85 7.60
C GLY A 52 -15.09 -14.98 6.17
N THR A 53 -15.79 -14.38 5.20
CA THR A 53 -15.41 -14.43 3.78
C THR A 53 -14.15 -13.62 3.51
N LEU A 54 -14.01 -12.46 4.14
CA LEU A 54 -12.78 -11.66 4.07
C LEU A 54 -11.59 -12.39 4.69
N ALA A 55 -11.79 -13.06 5.82
CA ALA A 55 -10.75 -13.83 6.49
C ALA A 55 -10.32 -15.05 5.66
N GLN A 56 -11.25 -15.73 5.00
CA GLN A 56 -10.94 -16.84 4.09
C GLN A 56 -10.17 -16.35 2.87
N GLY A 57 -10.62 -15.30 2.19
CA GLY A 57 -9.89 -14.70 1.06
C GLY A 57 -8.48 -14.25 1.44
N PHE A 58 -8.31 -13.69 2.64
CA PHE A 58 -6.99 -13.35 3.18
C PHE A 58 -6.11 -14.58 3.42
N LEU A 59 -6.67 -15.66 3.97
CA LEU A 59 -5.95 -16.91 4.19
C LEU A 59 -5.56 -17.59 2.87
N ASP A 60 -6.43 -17.57 1.86
CA ASP A 60 -6.14 -18.11 0.53
C ASP A 60 -5.03 -17.33 -0.16
N LEU A 61 -5.04 -16.00 -0.08
CA LEU A 61 -3.95 -15.14 -0.54
C LEU A 61 -2.64 -15.42 0.19
N LEU A 62 -2.68 -15.55 1.53
CA LEU A 62 -1.52 -15.93 2.33
C LEU A 62 -0.97 -17.29 1.88
N TYR A 63 -1.84 -18.26 1.65
CA TYR A 63 -1.42 -19.58 1.23
C TYR A 63 -0.80 -19.57 -0.17
N ALA A 64 -1.41 -18.85 -1.11
CA ALA A 64 -0.89 -18.68 -2.48
C ALA A 64 0.49 -18.00 -2.48
N GLN A 65 0.64 -16.89 -1.76
CA GLN A 65 1.92 -16.17 -1.65
C GLN A 65 2.98 -16.96 -0.90
N SER A 66 2.59 -17.76 0.11
CA SER A 66 3.53 -18.56 0.89
C SER A 66 4.20 -19.69 0.09
N ALA A 67 3.62 -20.16 -0.99
CA ALA A 67 4.15 -21.27 -1.76
C ALA A 67 5.50 -20.93 -2.42
N GLY A 68 5.60 -19.77 -3.10
CA GLY A 68 6.85 -19.30 -3.69
C GLY A 68 7.91 -18.98 -2.64
N VAL A 69 7.49 -18.36 -1.53
CA VAL A 69 8.40 -18.02 -0.42
C VAL A 69 8.93 -19.27 0.26
N LYS A 70 8.12 -20.28 0.52
CA LYS A 70 8.55 -21.57 1.11
C LYS A 70 9.67 -22.22 0.30
N GLN A 71 9.54 -22.25 -1.03
CA GLN A 71 10.56 -22.82 -1.91
C GLN A 71 11.89 -22.06 -1.78
N THR A 72 11.84 -20.73 -1.80
CA THR A 72 13.06 -19.92 -1.74
C THR A 72 13.67 -19.91 -0.34
N VAL A 73 12.87 -19.85 0.72
CA VAL A 73 13.35 -19.99 2.10
C VAL A 73 13.93 -21.39 2.32
N GLY A 74 13.32 -22.44 1.76
CA GLY A 74 13.86 -23.79 1.78
C GLY A 74 15.22 -23.89 1.09
N MET A 75 15.39 -23.25 -0.07
CA MET A 75 16.67 -23.14 -0.77
C MET A 75 17.70 -22.38 0.07
N LEU A 76 17.33 -21.27 0.68
CA LEU A 76 18.19 -20.48 1.54
C LEU A 76 18.64 -21.28 2.77
N LEU A 77 17.73 -21.97 3.45
CA LEU A 77 18.04 -22.88 4.56
C LEU A 77 18.96 -24.01 4.10
N GLY A 78 18.74 -24.58 2.91
CA GLY A 78 19.60 -25.58 2.31
C GLY A 78 21.02 -25.06 2.12
N VAL A 79 21.20 -23.84 1.61
CA VAL A 79 22.52 -23.18 1.47
C VAL A 79 23.16 -22.97 2.84
N VAL A 80 22.42 -22.49 3.85
CA VAL A 80 22.92 -22.31 5.22
C VAL A 80 23.37 -23.64 5.83
N LEU A 81 22.57 -24.71 5.67
CA LEU A 81 22.92 -26.05 6.18
C LEU A 81 24.15 -26.63 5.48
N LEU A 82 24.24 -26.47 4.15
CA LEU A 82 25.44 -26.88 3.42
C LEU A 82 26.69 -26.13 3.91
N CYS A 83 26.57 -24.79 4.08
CA CYS A 83 27.67 -24.02 4.63
C CYS A 83 28.03 -24.44 6.05
N ALA A 84 27.05 -24.85 6.88
CA ALA A 84 27.29 -25.35 8.23
C ALA A 84 28.01 -26.71 8.23
N LEU A 85 27.60 -27.65 7.38
CA LEU A 85 28.25 -28.93 7.21
C LEU A 85 29.71 -28.79 6.78
N PHE A 86 29.95 -27.93 5.81
CA PHE A 86 31.31 -27.65 5.37
C PHE A 86 32.13 -26.91 6.42
N GLY A 87 31.51 -25.98 7.17
CA GLY A 87 32.15 -25.32 8.31
C GLY A 87 32.59 -26.30 9.41
N GLY A 88 31.80 -27.36 9.64
CA GLY A 88 32.17 -28.45 10.54
C GLY A 88 33.39 -29.27 10.05
N LEU A 89 33.52 -29.45 8.74
CA LEU A 89 34.68 -30.11 8.10
C LEU A 89 35.93 -29.23 8.13
N GLU A 90 35.78 -27.89 8.18
CA GLU A 90 36.90 -26.95 8.32
C GLU A 90 37.78 -27.20 9.55
N GLY A 91 37.19 -27.68 10.64
CA GLY A 91 37.96 -28.05 11.85
C GLY A 91 38.97 -29.19 11.61
N ALA A 92 38.76 -30.02 10.60
CA ALA A 92 39.63 -31.12 10.22
C ALA A 92 40.73 -30.73 9.22
N VAL A 93 40.60 -29.57 8.51
CA VAL A 93 41.54 -29.12 7.50
C VAL A 93 42.40 -27.99 8.05
N GLY A 94 43.65 -28.28 8.40
CA GLY A 94 44.60 -27.34 9.04
C GLY A 94 45.11 -26.18 8.17
N ASN A 95 44.54 -25.91 6.98
CA ASN A 95 45.04 -24.89 6.07
C ASN A 95 44.18 -23.61 6.08
N LEU A 96 44.73 -22.54 6.66
CA LEU A 96 44.08 -21.22 6.79
C LEU A 96 43.68 -20.57 5.47
N ALA A 97 44.45 -20.77 4.40
CA ALA A 97 44.14 -20.19 3.09
C ALA A 97 42.91 -20.84 2.45
N LEU A 98 42.81 -22.16 2.55
CA LEU A 98 41.64 -22.93 2.06
C LEU A 98 40.36 -22.52 2.80
N ARG A 99 40.47 -22.29 4.09
CA ARG A 99 39.38 -21.82 4.95
C ARG A 99 38.81 -20.46 4.52
N ARG A 100 39.69 -19.49 4.19
CA ARG A 100 39.25 -18.16 3.72
C ARG A 100 38.58 -18.23 2.34
N SER A 101 39.15 -19.00 1.41
CA SER A 101 38.56 -19.17 0.07
C SER A 101 37.19 -19.85 0.16
N TYR A 102 37.04 -20.84 1.01
CA TYR A 102 35.81 -21.57 1.22
C TYR A 102 34.69 -20.67 1.77
N ARG A 103 35.01 -19.88 2.81
CA ARG A 103 34.07 -18.90 3.40
C ARG A 103 33.64 -17.87 2.36
N GLY A 104 34.53 -17.39 1.50
CA GLY A 104 34.21 -16.46 0.43
C GLY A 104 33.23 -17.05 -0.58
N VAL A 105 33.44 -18.30 -1.01
CA VAL A 105 32.51 -19.00 -1.94
C VAL A 105 31.13 -19.20 -1.30
N ALA A 106 31.09 -19.60 -0.03
CA ALA A 106 29.83 -19.80 0.70
C ALA A 106 29.02 -18.49 0.81
N VAL A 107 29.68 -17.37 1.11
CA VAL A 107 29.03 -16.05 1.19
C VAL A 107 28.53 -15.59 -0.19
N LEU A 108 29.30 -15.81 -1.26
CA LEU A 108 28.88 -15.48 -2.62
C LEU A 108 27.68 -16.33 -3.07
N ALA A 109 27.67 -17.63 -2.78
CA ALA A 109 26.56 -18.51 -3.08
C ALA A 109 25.28 -18.11 -2.31
N ALA A 110 25.40 -17.84 -1.02
CA ALA A 110 24.31 -17.36 -0.19
C ALA A 110 23.84 -15.97 -0.63
N GLY A 111 24.78 -15.08 -0.99
CA GLY A 111 24.46 -13.76 -1.54
C GLY A 111 23.60 -13.87 -2.80
N GLY A 112 23.98 -14.71 -3.76
CA GLY A 112 23.20 -14.95 -4.97
C GLY A 112 21.79 -15.49 -4.66
N ALA A 113 21.69 -16.45 -3.73
CA ALA A 113 20.42 -17.03 -3.31
C ALA A 113 19.46 -16.01 -2.62
N VAL A 114 20.02 -14.98 -1.95
CA VAL A 114 19.23 -13.92 -1.28
C VAL A 114 18.92 -12.77 -2.23
N LEU A 115 19.91 -12.33 -3.04
CA LEU A 115 19.78 -11.13 -3.87
C LEU A 115 18.76 -11.28 -4.99
N THR A 116 18.75 -12.44 -5.69
CA THR A 116 17.86 -12.66 -6.83
C THR A 116 16.38 -12.50 -6.45
N PRO A 117 15.85 -13.19 -5.43
CA PRO A 117 14.47 -13.01 -5.03
C PRO A 117 14.19 -11.66 -4.36
N LEU A 118 15.20 -11.03 -3.76
CA LEU A 118 15.06 -9.70 -3.20
C LEU A 118 14.81 -8.64 -4.30
N PHE A 119 15.50 -8.75 -5.43
CA PHE A 119 15.23 -7.89 -6.60
C PHE A 119 13.84 -8.15 -7.18
N ALA A 120 13.35 -9.38 -7.20
CA ALA A 120 11.98 -9.68 -7.59
C ALA A 120 10.95 -9.00 -6.66
N LEU A 121 11.18 -9.02 -5.34
CA LEU A 121 10.37 -8.28 -4.37
C LEU A 121 10.38 -6.77 -4.61
N PHE A 122 11.52 -6.18 -4.97
CA PHE A 122 11.58 -4.76 -5.33
C PHE A 122 10.67 -4.44 -6.52
N SER A 123 10.69 -5.31 -7.55
CA SER A 123 9.84 -5.14 -8.73
C SER A 123 8.36 -5.30 -8.38
N GLU A 124 8.00 -6.31 -7.58
CA GLU A 124 6.63 -6.55 -7.12
C GLU A 124 6.07 -5.37 -6.33
N VAL A 125 6.86 -4.82 -5.40
CA VAL A 125 6.48 -3.65 -4.61
C VAL A 125 6.33 -2.42 -5.51
N TRP A 126 7.23 -2.22 -6.48
CA TRP A 126 7.15 -1.10 -7.40
C TRP A 126 5.91 -1.20 -8.30
N GLU A 127 5.65 -2.37 -8.86
CA GLU A 127 4.46 -2.64 -9.67
C GLU A 127 3.16 -2.34 -8.91
N ALA A 128 3.05 -2.79 -7.67
CA ALA A 128 1.87 -2.51 -6.85
C ALA A 128 1.67 -1.00 -6.62
N VAL A 129 2.74 -0.27 -6.32
CA VAL A 129 2.68 1.20 -6.15
C VAL A 129 2.27 1.88 -7.46
N GLU A 130 2.76 1.41 -8.59
CA GLU A 130 2.42 1.93 -9.91
C GLU A 130 0.96 1.62 -10.29
N GLN A 131 0.49 0.39 -10.08
CA GLN A 131 -0.90 -0.03 -10.32
C GLN A 131 -1.89 0.81 -9.52
N VAL A 132 -1.65 1.01 -8.21
CA VAL A 132 -2.48 1.90 -7.39
C VAL A 132 -2.43 3.33 -7.92
N THR A 133 -1.28 3.82 -8.34
CA THR A 133 -1.15 5.18 -8.89
C THR A 133 -1.96 5.35 -10.18
N VAL A 134 -1.92 4.36 -11.08
CA VAL A 134 -2.72 4.35 -12.32
C VAL A 134 -4.21 4.34 -11.99
N PHE A 135 -4.63 3.48 -11.07
CA PHE A 135 -6.03 3.47 -10.59
C PHE A 135 -6.46 4.84 -10.05
N LEU A 136 -5.62 5.48 -9.22
CA LEU A 136 -5.92 6.77 -8.62
C LEU A 136 -6.03 7.91 -9.62
N THR A 137 -5.29 7.89 -10.74
CA THR A 137 -5.43 8.91 -11.78
C THR A 137 -6.83 8.91 -12.41
N SER A 138 -7.51 7.77 -12.40
CA SER A 138 -8.91 7.63 -12.82
C SER A 138 -9.90 7.83 -11.68
N TYR A 139 -9.61 7.26 -10.52
CA TYR A 139 -10.48 7.31 -9.35
C TYR A 139 -10.66 8.74 -8.78
N VAL A 140 -9.58 9.52 -8.68
CA VAL A 140 -9.62 10.85 -8.05
C VAL A 140 -10.54 11.83 -8.78
N PRO A 141 -10.51 11.96 -10.12
CA PRO A 141 -11.47 12.80 -10.84
C PRO A 141 -12.93 12.33 -10.69
N VAL A 142 -13.17 11.01 -10.78
CA VAL A 142 -14.50 10.42 -10.62
C VAL A 142 -15.07 10.73 -9.24
N TYR A 143 -14.29 10.46 -8.21
CA TYR A 143 -14.69 10.73 -6.82
C TYR A 143 -14.88 12.24 -6.57
N GLY A 144 -14.07 13.08 -7.18
CA GLY A 144 -14.24 14.54 -7.17
C GLY A 144 -15.54 14.99 -7.83
N ALA A 145 -15.94 14.39 -8.96
CA ALA A 145 -17.22 14.66 -9.60
C ALA A 145 -18.41 14.28 -8.69
N ILE A 146 -18.32 13.14 -7.99
CA ILE A 146 -19.33 12.72 -7.01
C ILE A 146 -19.42 13.71 -5.82
N LEU A 147 -18.29 14.24 -5.37
CA LEU A 147 -18.29 15.27 -4.33
C LEU A 147 -18.97 16.56 -4.80
N LEU A 148 -18.77 16.96 -6.04
CA LEU A 148 -19.45 18.13 -6.64
C LEU A 148 -20.98 17.95 -6.67
N THR A 149 -21.47 16.79 -7.14
CA THR A 149 -22.92 16.49 -7.16
C THR A 149 -23.50 16.38 -5.75
N SER A 150 -22.69 16.03 -4.75
CA SER A 150 -23.06 16.05 -3.34
C SER A 150 -23.05 17.46 -2.71
N GLY A 151 -22.86 18.52 -3.50
CA GLY A 151 -22.81 19.90 -3.03
C GLY A 151 -21.54 20.30 -2.28
N ARG A 152 -20.40 19.60 -2.50
CA ARG A 152 -19.13 19.75 -1.80
C ARG A 152 -17.99 20.17 -2.72
N ALA A 153 -18.14 21.34 -3.33
CA ALA A 153 -17.18 21.84 -4.32
C ALA A 153 -15.79 22.13 -3.72
N ALA A 154 -15.72 22.72 -2.52
CA ALA A 154 -14.45 23.00 -1.87
C ALA A 154 -13.73 21.73 -1.44
N SER A 155 -14.46 20.75 -0.89
CA SER A 155 -13.92 19.44 -0.55
C SER A 155 -13.44 18.67 -1.79
N ALA A 156 -14.15 18.74 -2.92
CA ALA A 156 -13.75 18.11 -4.17
C ALA A 156 -12.40 18.66 -4.68
N ALA A 157 -12.27 19.97 -4.76
CA ALA A 157 -11.05 20.63 -5.22
C ALA A 157 -9.86 20.35 -4.28
N SER A 158 -10.08 20.45 -2.97
CA SER A 158 -9.06 20.14 -1.97
C SER A 158 -8.60 18.68 -2.04
N TYR A 159 -9.53 17.73 -2.15
CA TYR A 159 -9.23 16.31 -2.26
C TYR A 159 -8.38 15.99 -3.49
N GLN A 160 -8.83 16.43 -4.68
CA GLN A 160 -8.12 16.15 -5.93
C GLN A 160 -6.70 16.70 -5.92
N THR A 161 -6.52 17.96 -5.55
CA THR A 161 -5.20 18.60 -5.55
C THR A 161 -4.26 18.01 -4.51
N THR A 162 -4.75 17.77 -3.30
CA THR A 162 -3.91 17.26 -2.21
C THR A 162 -3.51 15.81 -2.44
N LEU A 163 -4.45 14.97 -2.86
CA LEU A 163 -4.15 13.55 -3.05
C LEU A 163 -3.19 13.33 -4.22
N LEU A 164 -3.42 13.97 -5.36
CA LEU A 164 -2.51 13.84 -6.51
C LEU A 164 -1.11 14.40 -6.18
N ALA A 165 -1.02 15.53 -5.49
CA ALA A 165 0.26 16.08 -5.06
C ALA A 165 0.99 15.14 -4.09
N ALA A 166 0.27 14.54 -3.13
CA ALA A 166 0.84 13.58 -2.19
C ALA A 166 1.37 12.33 -2.85
N VAL A 167 0.59 11.75 -3.79
CA VAL A 167 1.01 10.59 -4.57
C VAL A 167 2.29 10.87 -5.36
N GLN A 168 2.34 12.01 -6.06
CA GLN A 168 3.52 12.39 -6.84
C GLN A 168 4.74 12.63 -5.95
N LEU A 169 4.57 13.29 -4.80
CA LEU A 169 5.65 13.52 -3.86
C LEU A 169 6.13 12.20 -3.22
N PHE A 170 5.21 11.28 -2.89
CA PHE A 170 5.55 9.97 -2.37
C PHE A 170 6.34 9.14 -3.40
N LEU A 171 5.88 9.09 -4.65
CA LEU A 171 6.58 8.40 -5.74
C LEU A 171 7.99 8.97 -5.95
N TRP A 172 8.12 10.29 -5.93
CA TRP A 172 9.42 10.95 -6.03
C TRP A 172 10.34 10.55 -4.86
N LEU A 173 9.82 10.57 -3.62
CA LEU A 173 10.55 10.19 -2.42
C LEU A 173 11.02 8.73 -2.48
N VAL A 174 10.13 7.80 -2.87
CA VAL A 174 10.46 6.38 -2.96
C VAL A 174 11.48 6.12 -4.07
N ARG A 175 11.25 6.66 -5.26
CA ARG A 175 12.10 6.41 -6.43
C ARG A 175 13.47 7.06 -6.31
N ARG A 176 13.54 8.31 -5.83
CA ARG A 176 14.79 9.09 -5.75
C ARG A 176 15.53 8.96 -4.41
N GLY A 177 14.81 8.65 -3.33
CA GLY A 177 15.37 8.54 -1.98
C GLY A 177 15.47 7.10 -1.51
N VAL A 178 14.31 6.46 -1.29
CA VAL A 178 14.25 5.16 -0.60
C VAL A 178 14.96 4.06 -1.37
N PHE A 179 14.62 3.83 -2.64
CA PHE A 179 15.18 2.72 -3.42
C PHE A 179 16.71 2.79 -3.58
N PRO A 180 17.31 3.93 -3.96
CA PRO A 180 18.79 4.02 -4.02
C PRO A 180 19.45 3.76 -2.67
N LEU A 181 18.88 4.27 -1.57
CA LEU A 181 19.40 4.02 -0.23
C LEU A 181 19.31 2.55 0.18
N LEU A 182 18.25 1.85 -0.22
CA LEU A 182 18.12 0.41 0.02
C LEU A 182 19.16 -0.39 -0.77
N LEU A 183 19.41 -0.04 -2.03
CA LEU A 183 20.44 -0.69 -2.83
C LEU A 183 21.85 -0.46 -2.25
N VAL A 184 22.15 0.76 -1.81
CA VAL A 184 23.42 1.06 -1.11
C VAL A 184 23.53 0.26 0.19
N SER A 185 22.46 0.20 0.98
CA SER A 185 22.40 -0.57 2.22
C SER A 185 22.64 -2.06 1.98
N LEU A 186 22.06 -2.61 0.91
CA LEU A 186 22.26 -4.01 0.51
C LEU A 186 23.71 -4.28 0.09
N ALA A 187 24.30 -3.39 -0.71
CA ALA A 187 25.70 -3.48 -1.12
C ALA A 187 26.66 -3.43 0.10
N LEU A 188 26.38 -2.55 1.07
CA LEU A 188 27.13 -2.47 2.33
C LEU A 188 27.01 -3.77 3.13
N GLY A 189 25.82 -4.37 3.20
CA GLY A 189 25.61 -5.65 3.88
C GLY A 189 26.36 -6.80 3.22
N CYS A 190 26.34 -6.88 1.88
CA CYS A 190 27.11 -7.87 1.14
C CYS A 190 28.63 -7.70 1.35
N THR A 191 29.12 -6.47 1.31
CA THR A 191 30.54 -6.18 1.53
C THR A 191 30.94 -6.46 2.98
N GLY A 192 30.10 -6.10 3.95
CA GLY A 192 30.31 -6.35 5.37
C GLY A 192 30.34 -7.84 5.73
N SER A 193 29.59 -8.68 4.99
CA SER A 193 29.61 -10.13 5.18
C SER A 193 30.93 -10.80 4.71
N VAL A 194 31.65 -10.18 3.79
CA VAL A 194 32.94 -10.69 3.26
C VAL A 194 34.12 -10.14 4.04
N SER A 195 34.05 -8.90 4.53
CA SER A 195 35.18 -8.16 5.12
C SER A 195 35.09 -8.17 6.64
N GLU A 196 36.04 -8.81 7.31
CA GLU A 196 36.15 -8.92 8.77
C GLU A 196 36.61 -7.62 9.48
N GLY A 197 36.89 -6.53 8.73
CA GLY A 197 37.52 -5.31 9.29
C GLY A 197 36.62 -4.09 9.46
N PHE A 198 35.45 -4.06 8.86
CA PHE A 198 34.59 -2.88 8.84
C PHE A 198 33.19 -3.18 9.41
N CYS A 199 32.75 -2.37 10.39
CA CYS A 199 31.41 -2.46 10.95
C CYS A 199 30.32 -1.86 10.00
N LEU A 200 30.25 -2.35 8.76
CA LEU A 200 29.33 -1.85 7.73
C LEU A 200 27.85 -2.14 8.06
N ASP A 201 27.59 -3.17 8.86
CA ASP A 201 26.24 -3.52 9.33
C ASP A 201 25.59 -2.39 10.13
N ARG A 202 26.37 -1.66 10.96
CA ARG A 202 25.85 -0.51 11.73
C ARG A 202 25.44 0.63 10.80
N LEU A 203 26.20 0.85 9.73
CA LEU A 203 25.86 1.88 8.73
C LEU A 203 24.60 1.49 7.98
N SER A 204 24.48 0.25 7.51
CA SER A 204 23.28 -0.29 6.88
C SER A 204 22.05 -0.16 7.79
N ALA A 205 22.15 -0.56 9.07
CA ALA A 205 21.08 -0.42 10.03
C ALA A 205 20.68 1.06 10.28
N THR A 206 21.64 1.98 10.25
CA THR A 206 21.37 3.42 10.38
C THR A 206 20.64 3.95 9.16
N LEU A 207 21.01 3.52 7.95
CA LEU A 207 20.29 3.87 6.72
C LEU A 207 18.84 3.39 6.76
N HIS A 208 18.58 2.15 7.17
CA HIS A 208 17.21 1.64 7.31
C HIS A 208 16.39 2.48 8.30
N LYS A 209 16.97 2.82 9.47
CA LYS A 209 16.30 3.69 10.47
C LYS A 209 16.02 5.07 9.91
N ALA A 210 16.97 5.67 9.20
CA ALA A 210 16.78 6.98 8.59
C ALA A 210 15.65 6.98 7.56
N VAL A 211 15.57 5.95 6.71
CA VAL A 211 14.48 5.80 5.73
C VAL A 211 13.13 5.63 6.43
N LEU A 212 13.05 4.75 7.43
CA LEU A 212 11.80 4.54 8.18
C LEU A 212 11.35 5.81 8.89
N TRP A 213 12.29 6.58 9.47
CA TRP A 213 12.00 7.86 10.10
C TRP A 213 11.48 8.89 9.09
N THR A 214 12.10 8.96 7.90
CA THR A 214 11.67 9.85 6.80
C THR A 214 10.26 9.49 6.32
N LEU A 215 9.95 8.20 6.14
CA LEU A 215 8.61 7.74 5.77
C LEU A 215 7.57 8.07 6.85
N GLY A 216 7.91 7.86 8.12
CA GLY A 216 7.05 8.20 9.25
C GLY A 216 6.79 9.71 9.35
N LEU A 217 7.83 10.53 9.19
CA LEU A 217 7.70 11.99 9.16
C LEU A 217 6.81 12.43 8.00
N PHE A 218 7.04 11.89 6.80
CA PHE A 218 6.22 12.18 5.62
C PHE A 218 4.75 11.84 5.88
N SER A 219 4.46 10.64 6.42
CA SER A 219 3.10 10.21 6.75
C SER A 219 2.42 11.13 7.76
N THR A 220 3.14 11.54 8.80
CA THR A 220 2.61 12.43 9.85
C THR A 220 2.31 13.83 9.32
N LEU A 221 3.25 14.42 8.56
CA LEU A 221 3.06 15.73 7.94
C LEU A 221 1.89 15.73 6.95
N PHE A 222 1.81 14.69 6.12
CA PHE A 222 0.72 14.57 5.16
C PHE A 222 -0.63 14.41 5.85
N SER A 223 -0.74 13.54 6.86
CA SER A 223 -1.98 13.35 7.63
C SER A 223 -2.44 14.63 8.31
N GLY A 224 -1.50 15.40 8.88
CA GLY A 224 -1.78 16.69 9.49
C GLY A 224 -2.26 17.73 8.47
N LEU A 225 -1.57 17.83 7.34
CA LEU A 225 -1.94 18.74 6.25
C LEU A 225 -3.32 18.39 5.67
N LEU A 226 -3.57 17.09 5.42
CA LEU A 226 -4.85 16.61 4.92
C LEU A 226 -5.99 16.96 5.87
N SER A 227 -5.82 16.72 7.16
CA SER A 227 -6.82 17.02 8.18
C SER A 227 -7.15 18.53 8.22
N LEU A 228 -6.14 19.39 8.20
CA LEU A 228 -6.33 20.84 8.18
C LEU A 228 -7.07 21.29 6.91
N GLN A 229 -6.65 20.82 5.74
CA GLN A 229 -7.28 21.20 4.47
C GLN A 229 -8.74 20.75 4.40
N GLN A 230 -9.05 19.54 4.87
CA GLN A 230 -10.43 19.05 4.90
C GLN A 230 -11.32 19.83 5.88
N MET A 231 -10.81 20.25 7.02
CA MET A 231 -11.55 21.09 7.94
C MET A 231 -11.92 22.45 7.29
N VAL A 232 -10.97 23.07 6.60
CA VAL A 232 -11.19 24.35 5.90
C VAL A 232 -12.18 24.17 4.74
N ALA A 233 -12.02 23.09 3.94
CA ALA A 233 -12.90 22.79 2.83
C ALA A 233 -14.35 22.49 3.29
N ALA A 234 -14.53 21.74 4.36
CA ALA A 234 -15.84 21.45 4.94
C ALA A 234 -16.54 22.71 5.46
N ALA A 235 -15.80 23.66 6.04
CA ALA A 235 -16.35 24.95 6.44
C ALA A 235 -16.83 25.76 5.22
N GLY A 236 -16.09 25.77 4.12
CA GLY A 236 -16.47 26.38 2.85
C GLY A 236 -17.71 25.74 2.24
N ASP A 237 -17.79 24.40 2.21
CA ASP A 237 -18.94 23.66 1.69
C ASP A 237 -20.22 23.93 2.50
N SER A 238 -20.11 23.98 3.84
CA SER A 238 -21.27 24.26 4.69
C SER A 238 -21.82 25.68 4.46
N MET A 239 -20.96 26.64 4.22
CA MET A 239 -21.35 28.01 3.88
C MET A 239 -22.04 28.07 2.51
N SER A 240 -21.46 27.44 1.50
CA SER A 240 -22.02 27.37 0.16
C SER A 240 -23.42 26.75 0.15
N THR A 241 -23.59 25.62 0.82
CA THR A 241 -24.88 24.94 0.94
C THR A 241 -25.96 25.83 1.60
N ARG A 242 -25.60 26.57 2.64
CA ARG A 242 -26.54 27.52 3.28
C ARG A 242 -26.95 28.65 2.35
N VAL A 243 -26.01 29.22 1.58
CA VAL A 243 -26.30 30.26 0.60
C VAL A 243 -27.22 29.75 -0.48
N VAL A 244 -26.96 28.57 -1.04
CA VAL A 244 -27.83 27.95 -2.07
C VAL A 244 -29.25 27.73 -1.52
N LYS A 245 -29.39 27.11 -0.34
CA LYS A 245 -30.70 26.88 0.27
C LYS A 245 -31.44 28.19 0.57
N PHE A 246 -30.76 29.20 1.06
CA PHE A 246 -31.35 30.51 1.30
C PHE A 246 -31.83 31.16 -0.01
N SER A 247 -31.01 31.12 -1.05
CA SER A 247 -31.38 31.67 -2.36
C SER A 247 -32.60 30.95 -2.95
N LEU A 248 -32.63 29.61 -2.93
CA LEU A 248 -33.77 28.83 -3.41
C LEU A 248 -35.08 29.13 -2.64
N SER A 249 -34.99 29.27 -1.32
CA SER A 249 -36.15 29.54 -0.49
C SER A 249 -36.66 30.98 -0.57
N SER A 250 -35.76 31.95 -0.78
CA SER A 250 -36.09 33.38 -0.70
C SER A 250 -36.53 33.99 -2.04
N PHE A 251 -35.99 33.50 -3.18
CA PHE A 251 -36.26 34.08 -4.51
C PHE A 251 -37.46 33.48 -5.24
N VAL A 252 -38.01 32.31 -4.78
CA VAL A 252 -39.12 31.64 -5.46
C VAL A 252 -40.25 31.30 -4.46
N PRO A 253 -41.14 32.24 -4.12
CA PRO A 253 -42.07 32.09 -3.02
C PRO A 253 -43.10 30.93 -3.16
N VAL A 254 -43.43 30.52 -4.39
CA VAL A 254 -44.46 29.47 -4.65
C VAL A 254 -43.84 28.10 -4.96
N VAL A 255 -42.66 28.07 -5.57
CA VAL A 255 -42.00 26.83 -6.05
C VAL A 255 -40.76 26.47 -5.22
N GLY A 256 -40.29 27.39 -4.36
CA GLY A 256 -39.06 27.27 -3.57
C GLY A 256 -39.01 26.00 -2.70
N GLY A 257 -40.14 25.56 -2.17
CA GLY A 257 -40.25 24.32 -1.40
C GLY A 257 -39.93 23.08 -2.24
N VAL A 258 -40.57 22.95 -3.40
CA VAL A 258 -40.34 21.81 -4.33
C VAL A 258 -38.93 21.80 -4.86
N LEU A 259 -38.34 22.97 -5.19
CA LEU A 259 -36.99 23.09 -5.67
C LEU A 259 -35.96 22.74 -4.57
N SER A 260 -36.22 23.14 -3.33
CA SER A 260 -35.37 22.78 -2.18
C SER A 260 -35.41 21.28 -1.90
N GLU A 261 -36.56 20.63 -2.07
CA GLU A 261 -36.74 19.20 -1.88
C GLU A 261 -36.01 18.41 -3.01
N ALA A 262 -36.17 18.86 -4.27
CA ALA A 262 -35.40 18.29 -5.39
C ALA A 262 -33.88 18.42 -5.19
N TYR A 263 -33.41 19.58 -4.73
CA TYR A 263 -31.99 19.77 -4.40
C TYR A 263 -31.54 18.82 -3.29
N ASN A 264 -32.30 18.67 -2.20
CA ASN A 264 -31.98 17.76 -1.11
C ASN A 264 -31.94 16.28 -1.57
N THR A 265 -32.80 15.90 -2.51
CA THR A 265 -32.80 14.55 -3.10
C THR A 265 -31.54 14.30 -3.91
N VAL A 266 -31.14 15.24 -4.77
CA VAL A 266 -29.90 15.14 -5.57
C VAL A 266 -28.67 15.05 -4.67
N VAL A 267 -28.57 15.90 -3.65
CA VAL A 267 -27.47 15.89 -2.68
C VAL A 267 -27.47 14.59 -1.86
N GLY A 268 -28.64 14.05 -1.53
CA GLY A 268 -28.80 12.78 -0.83
C GLY A 268 -28.30 11.59 -1.64
N CYS A 269 -28.68 11.51 -2.92
CA CYS A 269 -28.17 10.48 -3.86
C CYS A 269 -26.65 10.56 -3.99
N GLY A 270 -26.11 11.78 -4.20
CA GLY A 270 -24.66 12.01 -4.26
C GLY A 270 -23.96 11.63 -2.96
N GLY A 271 -24.59 11.83 -1.81
CA GLY A 271 -24.06 11.41 -0.50
C GLY A 271 -23.92 9.90 -0.35
N LEU A 272 -24.92 9.13 -0.83
CA LEU A 272 -24.85 7.66 -0.84
C LEU A 272 -23.76 7.20 -1.83
N LEU A 273 -23.78 7.71 -3.07
CA LEU A 273 -22.80 7.38 -4.09
C LEU A 273 -21.38 7.64 -3.59
N ARG A 274 -21.16 8.77 -2.90
CA ARG A 274 -19.87 9.10 -2.28
C ARG A 274 -19.42 8.02 -1.28
N SER A 275 -20.32 7.54 -0.41
CA SER A 275 -19.93 6.51 0.57
C SER A 275 -19.65 5.17 -0.09
N THR A 276 -20.44 4.78 -1.10
CA THR A 276 -20.30 3.52 -1.84
C THR A 276 -19.01 3.50 -2.67
N VAL A 277 -18.81 4.51 -3.50
CA VAL A 277 -17.59 4.63 -4.34
C VAL A 277 -16.34 4.88 -3.47
N GLY A 278 -16.50 5.57 -2.33
CA GLY A 278 -15.43 5.72 -1.35
C GLY A 278 -15.00 4.40 -0.75
N ALA A 279 -15.95 3.54 -0.36
CA ALA A 279 -15.69 2.20 0.13
C ALA A 279 -15.03 1.32 -0.94
N PHE A 280 -15.52 1.39 -2.19
CA PHE A 280 -14.91 0.71 -3.32
C PHE A 280 -13.43 1.10 -3.52
N GLY A 281 -13.13 2.40 -3.53
CA GLY A 281 -11.77 2.89 -3.68
C GLY A 281 -10.83 2.42 -2.57
N LEU A 282 -11.31 2.41 -1.31
CA LEU A 282 -10.55 1.88 -0.17
C LEU A 282 -10.27 0.39 -0.32
N LEU A 283 -11.29 -0.39 -0.65
CA LEU A 283 -11.18 -1.84 -0.84
C LEU A 283 -10.21 -2.16 -1.98
N SER A 284 -10.34 -1.48 -3.13
CA SER A 284 -9.47 -1.66 -4.29
C SER A 284 -8.00 -1.42 -3.96
N VAL A 285 -7.67 -0.35 -3.25
CA VAL A 285 -6.29 -0.06 -2.83
C VAL A 285 -5.75 -1.14 -1.91
N VAL A 286 -6.55 -1.60 -0.95
CA VAL A 286 -6.16 -2.68 -0.03
C VAL A 286 -5.89 -3.96 -0.82
N LEU A 287 -6.76 -4.34 -1.75
CA LEU A 287 -6.62 -5.57 -2.55
C LEU A 287 -5.39 -5.55 -3.47
N VAL A 288 -5.02 -4.38 -4.03
CA VAL A 288 -3.78 -4.25 -4.84
C VAL A 288 -2.53 -4.33 -3.97
N VAL A 289 -2.54 -3.73 -2.77
CA VAL A 289 -1.35 -3.67 -1.91
C VAL A 289 -1.15 -4.95 -1.09
N LEU A 290 -2.21 -5.67 -0.79
CA LEU A 290 -2.20 -6.82 0.12
C LEU A 290 -1.28 -7.98 -0.35
N PRO A 291 -1.32 -8.45 -1.62
CA PRO A 291 -0.46 -9.54 -2.07
C PRO A 291 1.04 -9.24 -1.91
N PRO A 292 1.61 -8.13 -2.43
CA PRO A 292 3.03 -7.82 -2.25
C PRO A 292 3.41 -7.53 -0.79
N LEU A 293 2.47 -7.00 0.02
CA LEU A 293 2.69 -6.84 1.45
C LEU A 293 2.86 -8.20 2.15
N LEU A 294 2.02 -9.18 1.81
CA LEU A 294 2.10 -10.54 2.34
C LEU A 294 3.38 -11.24 1.88
N SER A 295 3.76 -11.12 0.61
CA SER A 295 5.05 -11.59 0.09
C SER A 295 6.21 -11.04 0.92
N CYS A 296 6.25 -9.74 1.14
CA CYS A 296 7.28 -9.10 1.95
C CYS A 296 7.30 -9.62 3.41
N VAL A 297 6.14 -9.78 4.04
CA VAL A 297 6.05 -10.32 5.41
C VAL A 297 6.57 -11.75 5.47
N CYS A 298 6.15 -12.62 4.56
CA CYS A 298 6.65 -13.99 4.47
C CYS A 298 8.17 -14.04 4.27
N TRP A 299 8.70 -13.19 3.37
CA TRP A 299 10.13 -13.05 3.16
C TRP A 299 10.87 -12.57 4.40
N ASN A 300 10.34 -11.58 5.12
CA ASN A 300 10.94 -11.08 6.35
C ASN A 300 11.07 -12.18 7.41
N VAL A 301 10.00 -12.97 7.59
CA VAL A 301 10.02 -14.13 8.51
C VAL A 301 11.05 -15.17 8.05
N GLY A 302 11.06 -15.53 6.76
CA GLY A 302 12.00 -16.49 6.20
C GLY A 302 13.47 -16.09 6.38
N LEU A 303 13.81 -14.81 6.13
CA LEU A 303 15.15 -14.29 6.33
C LEU A 303 15.58 -14.28 7.80
N HIS A 304 14.65 -13.96 8.71
CA HIS A 304 14.94 -14.03 10.14
C HIS A 304 15.18 -15.49 10.61
N LEU A 305 14.40 -16.45 10.10
CA LEU A 305 14.62 -17.86 10.39
C LEU A 305 15.97 -18.35 9.87
N ALA A 306 16.29 -18.03 8.60
CA ALA A 306 17.55 -18.42 7.98
C ALA A 306 18.77 -17.79 8.71
N GLY A 307 18.67 -16.51 9.07
CA GLY A 307 19.71 -15.82 9.84
C GLY A 307 19.87 -16.43 11.23
N GLY A 308 18.75 -16.76 11.92
CA GLY A 308 18.79 -17.45 13.22
C GLY A 308 19.50 -18.81 13.15
N VAL A 309 19.18 -19.61 12.13
CA VAL A 309 19.88 -20.91 11.88
C VAL A 309 21.36 -20.68 11.59
N ALA A 310 21.71 -19.70 10.74
CA ALA A 310 23.11 -19.35 10.47
C ALA A 310 23.87 -18.94 11.73
N ALA A 311 23.23 -18.19 12.63
CA ALA A 311 23.82 -17.78 13.91
C ALA A 311 24.08 -18.96 14.83
N VAL A 312 23.16 -19.95 14.91
CA VAL A 312 23.33 -21.19 15.72
C VAL A 312 24.56 -21.99 15.26
N PHE A 313 24.82 -22.04 13.94
CA PHE A 313 25.98 -22.71 13.39
C PHE A 313 27.26 -21.86 13.37
N GLY A 314 27.24 -20.65 13.94
CA GLY A 314 28.40 -19.77 14.00
C GLY A 314 28.80 -19.14 12.65
N LEU A 315 27.88 -19.12 11.67
CA LEU A 315 28.08 -18.56 10.33
C LEU A 315 27.78 -17.05 10.33
N ALA A 316 28.58 -16.27 11.07
CA ALA A 316 28.37 -14.83 11.23
C ALA A 316 28.21 -14.04 9.90
N PRO A 317 28.93 -14.33 8.80
CA PRO A 317 28.73 -13.64 7.54
C PRO A 317 27.31 -13.84 6.94
N LEU A 318 26.76 -15.05 7.05
CA LEU A 318 25.43 -15.35 6.54
C LEU A 318 24.34 -14.72 7.43
N ASP A 319 24.50 -14.74 8.74
CA ASP A 319 23.62 -14.04 9.66
C ASP A 319 23.55 -12.54 9.34
N THR A 320 24.71 -11.89 9.15
CA THR A 320 24.79 -10.48 8.78
C THR A 320 24.07 -10.19 7.46
N LEU A 321 24.28 -11.03 6.43
CA LEU A 321 23.61 -10.90 5.14
C LEU A 321 22.08 -11.02 5.29
N CYS A 322 21.60 -12.05 6.00
CA CYS A 322 20.16 -12.26 6.23
C CYS A 322 19.53 -11.10 7.02
N ARG A 323 20.21 -10.58 8.03
CA ARG A 323 19.75 -9.41 8.82
C ARG A 323 19.66 -8.15 7.98
N THR A 324 20.64 -7.90 7.11
CA THR A 324 20.63 -6.75 6.19
C THR A 324 19.48 -6.87 5.21
N ALA A 325 19.31 -8.04 4.58
CA ALA A 325 18.21 -8.32 3.67
C ALA A 325 16.84 -8.17 4.35
N ALA A 326 16.67 -8.70 5.57
CA ALA A 326 15.46 -8.53 6.36
C ALA A 326 15.20 -7.05 6.70
N GLY A 327 16.25 -6.26 6.93
CA GLY A 327 16.16 -4.81 7.11
C GLY A 327 15.61 -4.11 5.85
N VAL A 328 16.08 -4.49 4.67
CA VAL A 328 15.57 -3.98 3.39
C VAL A 328 14.10 -4.33 3.20
N VAL A 329 13.74 -5.60 3.40
CA VAL A 329 12.33 -6.06 3.27
C VAL A 329 11.41 -5.31 4.25
N ARG A 330 11.86 -5.06 5.47
CA ARG A 330 11.11 -4.25 6.45
C ARG A 330 10.83 -2.83 5.95
N VAL A 331 11.78 -2.23 5.24
CA VAL A 331 11.56 -0.90 4.63
C VAL A 331 10.57 -1.00 3.47
N LEU A 332 10.60 -2.06 2.64
CA LEU A 332 9.60 -2.29 1.60
C LEU A 332 8.19 -2.44 2.18
N ILE A 333 8.04 -3.19 3.26
CA ILE A 333 6.78 -3.27 4.02
C ILE A 333 6.31 -1.88 4.46
N ALA A 334 7.22 -1.07 4.99
CA ALA A 334 6.89 0.29 5.43
C ALA A 334 6.47 1.20 4.26
N VAL A 335 7.10 1.08 3.09
CA VAL A 335 6.71 1.81 1.87
C VAL A 335 5.28 1.47 1.48
N LEU A 336 4.94 0.18 1.37
CA LEU A 336 3.57 -0.27 1.04
C LEU A 336 2.56 0.16 2.11
N ALA A 337 2.89 -0.03 3.38
CA ALA A 337 2.01 0.34 4.49
C ALA A 337 1.74 1.85 4.54
N VAL A 338 2.77 2.69 4.38
CA VAL A 338 2.61 4.15 4.35
C VAL A 338 1.79 4.57 3.13
N PHE A 339 2.02 3.97 1.96
CA PHE A 339 1.26 4.26 0.76
C PHE A 339 -0.22 3.92 0.91
N ALA A 340 -0.53 2.71 1.38
CA ALA A 340 -1.90 2.30 1.68
C ALA A 340 -2.56 3.22 2.73
N LEU A 341 -1.83 3.55 3.80
CA LEU A 341 -2.32 4.42 4.87
C LEU A 341 -2.65 5.83 4.35
N LEU A 342 -1.81 6.41 3.49
CA LEU A 342 -2.09 7.70 2.84
C LEU A 342 -3.41 7.67 2.06
N MET A 343 -3.66 6.59 1.32
CA MET A 343 -4.88 6.42 0.54
C MET A 343 -6.11 6.24 1.43
N ILE A 344 -6.01 5.37 2.43
CA ILE A 344 -7.09 5.10 3.39
C ILE A 344 -7.45 6.38 4.14
N LEU A 345 -6.48 7.11 4.67
CA LEU A 345 -6.73 8.36 5.39
C LEU A 345 -7.36 9.41 4.48
N SER A 346 -6.82 9.60 3.27
CA SER A 346 -7.34 10.60 2.33
C SER A 346 -8.81 10.36 1.99
N THR A 347 -9.18 9.13 1.67
CA THR A 347 -10.56 8.78 1.32
C THR A 347 -11.48 8.77 2.55
N SER A 348 -11.01 8.22 3.69
CA SER A 348 -11.78 8.18 4.93
C SER A 348 -12.13 9.57 5.45
N VAL A 349 -11.18 10.50 5.48
CA VAL A 349 -11.42 11.86 5.96
C VAL A 349 -12.51 12.54 5.13
N VAL A 350 -12.49 12.37 3.80
CA VAL A 350 -13.53 12.95 2.93
C VAL A 350 -14.88 12.29 3.15
N VAL A 351 -14.94 10.98 3.37
CA VAL A 351 -16.19 10.26 3.67
C VAL A 351 -16.79 10.70 5.00
N PHE A 352 -15.96 10.83 6.06
CA PHE A 352 -16.43 11.05 7.43
C PHE A 352 -16.65 12.53 7.80
N VAL A 353 -15.83 13.46 7.35
CA VAL A 353 -15.95 14.90 7.67
C VAL A 353 -17.25 15.51 7.12
N GLY A 354 -18.02 14.74 6.44
CA GLY A 354 -19.25 15.15 5.81
C GLY A 354 -20.55 14.59 6.37
N ARG A 355 -20.52 14.02 7.55
CA ARG A 355 -21.77 13.64 8.26
C ARG A 355 -22.29 14.78 9.13
#